data_85b90d107b4354909edb106be95b7e03
#
_entry.id   85b90d107b4354909edb106be95b7e03
#
_cell.length_a   1.000
_cell.length_b   1.000
_cell.length_c   1.000
_cell.angle_alpha   90.00
_cell.angle_beta   90.00
_cell.angle_gamma   90.00
#
_symmetry.space_group_name_H-M   'P 1'
#
loop_
_entity.id
_entity.type
_entity.pdbx_description
1 polymer ?
#
loop_
_entity_poly.entity_id
_entity_poly.type
_entity_poly.pdbx_seq_one_letter_code
_entity_poly.pdbx_strand_id
1 'polypeptide(L)'
;MEAISDVLFDFAGVLVDWRPELALRGIVPQDVADRFFDTCDPHGFWVLDDLRDAGLPESEVCAVYDAWHEPPLRGMYRTYLDRIGLTIAGMVPGMEALLHDLRAAGVRLWGLTNWSAEDIDAPFSRLPALALLGDTIVSGRERIVKPTPDMYRLAISRFGLDPERTAFFDDKPENVAGAASCGIRAFAFRGADAARDALRQGGVAL
;
A
#
# COMPACT_ATOMS: atom_id res chain seq x y z
N MET A 1 2.87 17.93 -23.61
CA MET A 1 3.40 17.19 -22.43
C MET A 1 4.10 15.96 -22.96
N GLU A 2 5.25 15.62 -22.39
CA GLU A 2 5.93 14.38 -22.75
C GLU A 2 5.13 13.15 -22.29
N ALA A 3 5.27 12.04 -23.00
CA ALA A 3 4.58 10.80 -22.66
C ALA A 3 5.08 10.23 -21.33
N ILE A 4 4.17 9.63 -20.57
CA ILE A 4 4.50 8.90 -19.33
C ILE A 4 5.42 7.73 -19.67
N SER A 5 6.54 7.62 -18.95
CA SER A 5 7.52 6.55 -19.10
C SER A 5 7.61 5.67 -17.85
N ASP A 6 7.13 6.18 -16.72
CA ASP A 6 7.20 5.54 -15.41
C ASP A 6 5.87 5.60 -14.69
N VAL A 7 5.54 4.53 -13.98
CA VAL A 7 4.37 4.50 -13.12
C VAL A 7 4.75 3.97 -11.73
N LEU A 8 4.41 4.76 -10.71
CA LEU A 8 4.44 4.38 -9.31
C LEU A 8 3.02 3.94 -8.89
N PHE A 9 2.93 2.81 -8.22
CA PHE A 9 1.67 2.32 -7.68
C PHE A 9 1.75 2.15 -6.16
N ASP A 10 0.71 2.59 -5.45
CA ASP A 10 0.45 2.12 -4.09
C ASP A 10 0.02 0.64 -4.10
N PHE A 11 0.05 -0.01 -2.94
CA PHE A 11 -0.34 -1.40 -2.80
C PHE A 11 -1.77 -1.55 -2.30
N ALA A 12 -2.05 -1.26 -1.03
CA ALA A 12 -3.38 -1.45 -0.47
C ALA A 12 -4.43 -0.59 -1.21
N GLY A 13 -5.50 -1.21 -1.69
CA GLY A 13 -6.55 -0.52 -2.42
C GLY A 13 -6.21 -0.13 -3.87
N VAL A 14 -4.97 -0.31 -4.32
CA VAL A 14 -4.52 -0.02 -5.70
C VAL A 14 -4.07 -1.28 -6.42
N LEU A 15 -2.98 -1.92 -5.99
CA LEU A 15 -2.53 -3.20 -6.54
C LEU A 15 -3.09 -4.39 -5.77
N VAL A 16 -3.16 -4.27 -4.45
CA VAL A 16 -3.52 -5.34 -3.52
C VAL A 16 -4.92 -5.10 -2.97
N ASP A 17 -5.82 -6.06 -3.14
CA ASP A 17 -7.10 -6.13 -2.43
C ASP A 17 -6.81 -6.57 -0.99
N TRP A 18 -6.44 -5.58 -0.16
CA TRP A 18 -6.11 -5.77 1.24
C TRP A 18 -7.37 -5.66 2.09
N ARG A 19 -7.66 -6.73 2.85
CA ARG A 19 -8.83 -6.86 3.70
C ARG A 19 -8.42 -7.34 5.09
N PRO A 20 -8.09 -6.43 6.01
CA PRO A 20 -7.57 -6.78 7.33
C PRO A 20 -8.51 -7.68 8.13
N GLU A 21 -9.83 -7.54 7.97
CA GLU A 21 -10.83 -8.34 8.66
C GLU A 21 -10.76 -9.84 8.35
N LEU A 22 -10.15 -10.22 7.23
CA LEU A 22 -10.00 -11.64 6.86
C LEU A 22 -9.08 -12.40 7.83
N ALA A 23 -8.14 -11.73 8.48
CA ALA A 23 -7.26 -12.35 9.48
C ALA A 23 -8.04 -12.89 10.67
N LEU A 24 -9.13 -12.24 11.07
CA LEU A 24 -9.93 -12.60 12.25
C LEU A 24 -11.21 -13.33 11.91
N ARG A 25 -11.56 -13.46 10.63
CA ARG A 25 -12.79 -14.09 10.18
C ARG A 25 -12.88 -15.55 10.66
N GLY A 26 -13.98 -15.88 11.35
CA GLY A 26 -14.32 -17.23 11.80
C GLY A 26 -13.53 -17.75 13.01
N ILE A 27 -12.65 -16.92 13.61
CA ILE A 27 -11.89 -17.29 14.82
C ILE A 27 -12.27 -16.48 16.05
N VAL A 28 -12.92 -15.34 15.86
CA VAL A 28 -13.48 -14.52 16.94
C VAL A 28 -14.93 -14.16 16.64
N PRO A 29 -15.76 -13.87 17.67
CA PRO A 29 -17.08 -13.28 17.48
C PRO A 29 -17.00 -11.95 16.73
N GLN A 30 -18.04 -11.63 15.95
CA GLN A 30 -18.04 -10.42 15.12
C GLN A 30 -17.92 -9.13 15.95
N ASP A 31 -18.58 -9.06 17.09
CA ASP A 31 -18.50 -7.92 18.02
C ASP A 31 -17.09 -7.69 18.58
N VAL A 32 -16.32 -8.74 18.74
CA VAL A 32 -14.89 -8.64 19.16
C VAL A 32 -14.05 -8.12 17.98
N ALA A 33 -14.28 -8.63 16.76
CA ALA A 33 -13.58 -8.14 15.58
C ALA A 33 -13.92 -6.65 15.31
N ASP A 34 -15.17 -6.24 15.44
CA ASP A 34 -15.61 -4.85 15.27
C ASP A 34 -14.92 -3.91 16.26
N ARG A 35 -14.75 -4.36 17.52
CA ARG A 35 -14.00 -3.60 18.54
C ARG A 35 -12.50 -3.54 18.25
N PHE A 36 -11.93 -4.61 17.70
CA PHE A 36 -10.50 -4.62 17.31
C PHE A 36 -10.22 -3.61 16.18
N PHE A 37 -11.13 -3.48 15.21
CA PHE A 37 -11.03 -2.54 14.09
C PHE A 37 -11.73 -1.20 14.35
N ASP A 38 -12.05 -0.86 15.60
CA ASP A 38 -12.67 0.43 15.92
C ASP A 38 -11.73 1.59 15.55
N THR A 39 -12.17 2.45 14.64
CA THR A 39 -11.42 3.62 14.17
C THR A 39 -11.33 4.74 15.20
N CYS A 40 -12.13 4.68 16.28
CA CYS A 40 -12.14 5.64 17.36
C CYS A 40 -11.19 5.26 18.52
N ASP A 41 -10.61 4.07 18.49
CA ASP A 41 -9.69 3.63 19.52
C ASP A 41 -8.30 4.26 19.34
N PRO A 42 -7.85 5.16 20.23
CA PRO A 42 -6.56 5.85 20.08
C PRO A 42 -5.33 4.93 20.30
N HIS A 43 -5.53 3.72 20.79
CA HIS A 43 -4.51 2.69 20.96
C HIS A 43 -4.84 1.42 20.18
N GLY A 44 -5.82 1.51 19.28
CA GLY A 44 -6.36 0.41 18.50
C GLY A 44 -5.57 0.08 17.25
N PHE A 45 -6.13 -0.84 16.48
CA PHE A 45 -5.53 -1.43 15.30
C PHE A 45 -4.99 -0.37 14.32
N TRP A 46 -5.80 0.59 13.91
CA TRP A 46 -5.44 1.53 12.84
C TRP A 46 -4.26 2.43 13.20
N VAL A 47 -4.22 2.92 14.43
CA VAL A 47 -3.09 3.75 14.91
C VAL A 47 -1.79 2.94 14.97
N LEU A 48 -1.88 1.70 15.44
CA LEU A 48 -0.72 0.83 15.58
C LEU A 48 -0.24 0.27 14.24
N ASP A 49 -1.15 0.07 13.30
CA ASP A 49 -0.81 -0.34 11.93
C ASP A 49 -0.06 0.78 11.18
N ASP A 50 -0.51 2.05 11.32
CA ASP A 50 0.24 3.20 10.82
C ASP A 50 1.66 3.30 11.43
N LEU A 51 1.82 2.97 12.73
CA LEU A 51 3.14 2.94 13.37
C LEU A 51 4.02 1.80 12.85
N ARG A 52 3.46 0.62 12.55
CA ARG A 52 4.17 -0.48 11.89
C ARG A 52 4.65 -0.07 10.49
N ASP A 53 3.79 0.60 9.75
CA ASP A 53 4.12 1.15 8.43
C ASP A 53 5.21 2.22 8.50
N ALA A 54 5.33 2.90 9.63
CA ALA A 54 6.44 3.83 9.93
C ALA A 54 7.71 3.13 10.46
N GLY A 55 7.69 1.79 10.62
CA GLY A 55 8.84 0.98 11.02
C GLY A 55 8.92 0.66 12.51
N LEU A 56 7.81 0.76 13.26
CA LEU A 56 7.76 0.24 14.64
C LEU A 56 7.71 -1.30 14.58
N PRO A 57 8.59 -2.03 15.32
CA PRO A 57 8.60 -3.49 15.32
C PRO A 57 7.29 -4.10 15.84
N GLU A 58 6.89 -5.24 15.28
CA GLU A 58 5.69 -5.99 15.71
C GLU A 58 5.65 -6.28 17.21
N SER A 59 6.81 -6.63 17.79
CA SER A 59 6.89 -6.92 19.24
C SER A 59 6.53 -5.72 20.09
N GLU A 60 6.91 -4.51 19.65
CA GLU A 60 6.59 -3.27 20.35
C GLU A 60 5.12 -2.88 20.16
N VAL A 61 4.60 -3.02 18.95
CA VAL A 61 3.17 -2.80 18.63
C VAL A 61 2.29 -3.72 19.48
N CYS A 62 2.59 -5.02 19.54
CA CYS A 62 1.86 -5.98 20.37
C CYS A 62 1.91 -5.59 21.85
N ALA A 63 3.07 -5.17 22.35
CA ALA A 63 3.22 -4.76 23.74
C ALA A 63 2.40 -3.50 24.07
N VAL A 64 2.40 -2.51 23.16
CA VAL A 64 1.58 -1.30 23.31
C VAL A 64 0.10 -1.67 23.29
N TYR A 65 -0.35 -2.47 22.32
CA TYR A 65 -1.75 -2.89 22.23
C TYR A 65 -2.21 -3.60 23.52
N ASP A 66 -1.43 -4.56 23.98
CA ASP A 66 -1.74 -5.36 25.19
C ASP A 66 -1.75 -4.54 26.48
N ALA A 67 -0.99 -3.44 26.53
CA ALA A 67 -0.97 -2.56 27.70
C ALA A 67 -2.27 -1.73 27.85
N TRP A 68 -2.99 -1.48 26.76
CA TRP A 68 -4.21 -0.66 26.75
C TRP A 68 -5.51 -1.48 26.64
N HIS A 69 -5.40 -2.80 26.40
CA HIS A 69 -6.58 -3.63 26.19
C HIS A 69 -6.66 -4.78 27.19
N GLU A 70 -7.88 -5.04 27.63
CA GLU A 70 -8.23 -6.21 28.46
C GLU A 70 -8.87 -7.32 27.60
N PRO A 71 -8.98 -8.56 28.08
CA PRO A 71 -9.71 -9.61 27.38
C PRO A 71 -11.14 -9.15 27.01
N PRO A 72 -11.66 -9.51 25.83
CA PRO A 72 -11.07 -10.46 24.87
C PRO A 72 -10.09 -9.83 23.85
N LEU A 73 -9.81 -8.53 23.92
CA LEU A 73 -8.95 -7.83 22.95
C LEU A 73 -7.45 -8.06 23.21
N ARG A 74 -7.03 -8.20 24.46
CA ARG A 74 -5.62 -8.47 24.78
C ARG A 74 -5.12 -9.71 24.03
N GLY A 75 -3.97 -9.60 23.36
CA GLY A 75 -3.38 -10.63 22.51
C GLY A 75 -3.96 -10.70 21.09
N MET A 76 -5.00 -9.91 20.79
CA MET A 76 -5.66 -9.94 19.48
C MET A 76 -4.76 -9.45 18.35
N TYR A 77 -3.92 -8.46 18.63
CA TYR A 77 -3.00 -7.93 17.61
C TYR A 77 -2.01 -9.02 17.14
N ARG A 78 -1.47 -9.81 18.06
CA ARG A 78 -0.62 -10.96 17.74
C ARG A 78 -1.38 -12.01 16.92
N THR A 79 -2.61 -12.31 17.32
CA THR A 79 -3.48 -13.23 16.56
C THR A 79 -3.73 -12.73 15.12
N TYR A 80 -3.87 -11.42 14.94
CA TYR A 80 -3.97 -10.79 13.61
C TYR A 80 -2.68 -10.99 12.81
N LEU A 81 -1.52 -10.70 13.41
CA LEU A 81 -0.22 -10.82 12.74
C LEU A 81 0.10 -12.26 12.34
N ASP A 82 -0.16 -13.24 13.18
CA ASP A 82 0.02 -14.67 12.86
C ASP A 82 -0.78 -15.10 11.62
N ARG A 83 -1.76 -14.31 11.21
CA ARG A 83 -2.68 -14.58 10.11
C ARG A 83 -2.66 -13.52 9.01
N ILE A 84 -1.68 -12.62 9.05
CA ILE A 84 -1.64 -11.45 8.16
C ILE A 84 -1.67 -11.81 6.67
N GLY A 85 -1.09 -12.93 6.29
CA GLY A 85 -1.17 -13.42 4.92
C GLY A 85 -2.60 -13.62 4.40
N LEU A 86 -3.59 -13.83 5.27
CA LEU A 86 -5.00 -13.97 4.87
C LEU A 86 -5.63 -12.62 4.49
N THR A 87 -5.04 -11.50 4.90
CA THR A 87 -5.53 -10.16 4.55
C THR A 87 -5.37 -9.82 3.07
N ILE A 88 -4.49 -10.56 2.36
CA ILE A 88 -4.27 -10.41 0.92
C ILE A 88 -5.33 -11.23 0.19
N ALA A 89 -6.43 -10.60 -0.19
CA ALA A 89 -7.55 -11.27 -0.88
C ALA A 89 -7.23 -11.56 -2.35
N GLY A 90 -6.38 -10.75 -2.99
CA GLY A 90 -5.98 -10.88 -4.39
C GLY A 90 -5.41 -9.59 -4.95
N MET A 91 -5.24 -9.54 -6.27
CA MET A 91 -5.03 -8.27 -6.97
C MET A 91 -6.35 -7.50 -7.03
N VAL A 92 -6.26 -6.17 -6.96
CA VAL A 92 -7.42 -5.32 -7.29
C VAL A 92 -7.86 -5.63 -8.74
N PRO A 93 -9.17 -5.81 -8.99
CA PRO A 93 -9.68 -6.24 -10.29
C PRO A 93 -9.14 -5.39 -11.46
N GLY A 94 -8.62 -6.06 -12.50
CA GLY A 94 -8.08 -5.45 -13.70
C GLY A 94 -6.62 -4.96 -13.60
N MET A 95 -6.04 -4.87 -12.39
CA MET A 95 -4.69 -4.33 -12.22
C MET A 95 -3.60 -5.27 -12.75
N GLU A 96 -3.76 -6.60 -12.62
CA GLU A 96 -2.82 -7.55 -13.20
C GLU A 96 -2.70 -7.37 -14.72
N ALA A 97 -3.84 -7.28 -15.42
CA ALA A 97 -3.86 -7.03 -16.85
C ALA A 97 -3.22 -5.68 -17.21
N LEU A 98 -3.51 -4.63 -16.43
CA LEU A 98 -2.91 -3.31 -16.65
C LEU A 98 -1.38 -3.34 -16.50
N LEU A 99 -0.84 -4.03 -15.48
CA LEU A 99 0.61 -4.17 -15.30
C LEU A 99 1.27 -4.87 -16.52
N HIS A 100 0.67 -5.94 -17.03
CA HIS A 100 1.15 -6.64 -18.21
C HIS A 100 1.15 -5.73 -19.46
N ASP A 101 0.05 -5.00 -19.70
CA ASP A 101 -0.06 -4.10 -20.85
C ASP A 101 0.96 -2.96 -20.78
N LEU A 102 1.16 -2.37 -19.59
CA LEU A 102 2.17 -1.33 -19.37
C LEU A 102 3.59 -1.83 -19.63
N ARG A 103 3.92 -3.03 -19.16
CA ARG A 103 5.23 -3.65 -19.45
C ARG A 103 5.40 -3.88 -20.96
N ALA A 104 4.38 -4.37 -21.64
CA ALA A 104 4.40 -4.57 -23.10
C ALA A 104 4.56 -3.24 -23.86
N ALA A 105 3.99 -2.14 -23.34
CA ALA A 105 4.17 -0.78 -23.86
C ALA A 105 5.53 -0.15 -23.53
N GLY A 106 6.41 -0.86 -22.81
CA GLY A 106 7.75 -0.37 -22.44
C GLY A 106 7.79 0.61 -21.28
N VAL A 107 6.70 0.72 -20.50
CA VAL A 107 6.63 1.57 -19.31
C VAL A 107 7.32 0.89 -18.14
N ARG A 108 8.13 1.64 -17.38
CA ARG A 108 8.76 1.15 -16.14
C ARG A 108 7.76 1.21 -14.98
N LEU A 109 7.68 0.15 -14.19
CA LEU A 109 6.71 -0.01 -13.12
C LEU A 109 7.41 -0.10 -11.77
N TRP A 110 6.90 0.61 -10.78
CA TRP A 110 7.48 0.73 -9.45
C TRP A 110 6.39 0.67 -8.38
N GLY A 111 6.75 0.14 -7.20
CA GLY A 111 5.91 0.20 -6.01
C GLY A 111 6.31 1.33 -5.08
N LEU A 112 5.34 2.00 -4.45
CA LEU A 112 5.55 3.01 -3.41
C LEU A 112 4.45 2.88 -2.36
N THR A 113 4.73 2.14 -1.29
CA THR A 113 3.70 1.73 -0.33
C THR A 113 4.05 2.10 1.11
N ASN A 114 3.01 2.52 1.86
CA ASN A 114 3.05 2.46 3.31
C ASN A 114 2.70 1.02 3.68
N TRP A 115 3.68 0.29 4.22
CA TRP A 115 3.56 -1.12 4.59
C TRP A 115 4.66 -1.50 5.58
N SER A 116 4.36 -2.42 6.50
CA SER A 116 5.35 -2.92 7.44
C SER A 116 6.54 -3.62 6.74
N ALA A 117 7.73 -3.39 7.26
CA ALA A 117 8.94 -4.06 6.80
C ALA A 117 8.91 -5.58 7.02
N GLU A 118 8.17 -6.03 8.03
CA GLU A 118 8.12 -7.45 8.46
C GLU A 118 7.14 -8.26 7.62
N ASP A 119 6.11 -7.61 7.01
CA ASP A 119 5.03 -8.29 6.30
C ASP A 119 5.04 -8.11 4.78
N ILE A 120 5.88 -7.23 4.26
CA ILE A 120 5.85 -6.89 2.82
C ILE A 120 6.08 -8.09 1.89
N ASP A 121 6.67 -9.14 2.38
CA ASP A 121 6.88 -10.36 1.59
C ASP A 121 5.57 -11.15 1.37
N ALA A 122 4.53 -10.91 2.18
CA ALA A 122 3.25 -11.59 2.04
C ALA A 122 2.53 -11.29 0.71
N PRO A 123 2.32 -10.02 0.27
CA PRO A 123 1.75 -9.74 -1.04
C PRO A 123 2.61 -10.28 -2.19
N PHE A 124 3.94 -10.17 -2.14
CA PHE A 124 4.79 -10.68 -3.20
C PHE A 124 4.72 -12.21 -3.36
N SER A 125 4.63 -12.94 -2.26
CA SER A 125 4.51 -14.42 -2.30
C SER A 125 3.14 -14.89 -2.81
N ARG A 126 2.09 -14.09 -2.61
CA ARG A 126 0.71 -14.45 -2.98
C ARG A 126 0.28 -13.92 -4.34
N LEU A 127 0.91 -12.85 -4.83
CA LEU A 127 0.51 -12.13 -6.04
C LEU A 127 1.69 -12.06 -7.03
N PRO A 128 1.88 -13.09 -7.87
CA PRO A 128 3.02 -13.18 -8.78
C PRO A 128 3.17 -12.00 -9.74
N ALA A 129 2.06 -11.33 -10.08
CA ALA A 129 2.07 -10.15 -10.95
C ALA A 129 2.88 -8.97 -10.37
N LEU A 130 3.09 -8.92 -9.04
CA LEU A 130 3.94 -7.90 -8.42
C LEU A 130 5.41 -8.04 -8.82
N ALA A 131 5.85 -9.20 -9.35
CA ALA A 131 7.18 -9.37 -9.94
C ALA A 131 7.40 -8.56 -11.24
N LEU A 132 6.33 -7.98 -11.81
CA LEU A 132 6.44 -7.04 -12.93
C LEU A 132 6.97 -5.66 -12.52
N LEU A 133 6.93 -5.32 -11.23
CA LEU A 133 7.56 -4.11 -10.70
C LEU A 133 9.08 -4.25 -10.75
N GLY A 134 9.77 -3.19 -11.16
CA GLY A 134 11.23 -3.17 -11.18
C GLY A 134 11.84 -3.17 -9.78
N ASP A 135 11.20 -2.41 -8.85
CA ASP A 135 11.53 -2.37 -7.43
C ASP A 135 10.37 -1.74 -6.65
N THR A 136 10.42 -1.79 -5.32
CA THR A 136 9.39 -1.23 -4.42
C THR A 136 10.02 -0.55 -3.22
N ILE A 137 9.61 0.70 -2.97
CA ILE A 137 9.90 1.40 -1.72
C ILE A 137 8.81 1.09 -0.71
N VAL A 138 9.24 0.60 0.45
CA VAL A 138 8.40 0.17 1.57
C VAL A 138 8.68 1.07 2.76
N SER A 139 7.68 1.79 3.23
CA SER A 139 7.84 2.80 4.29
C SER A 139 8.47 2.25 5.57
N GLY A 140 8.08 1.04 5.99
CA GLY A 140 8.62 0.41 7.20
C GLY A 140 10.13 0.10 7.10
N ARG A 141 10.67 -0.13 5.89
CA ARG A 141 12.11 -0.31 5.66
C ARG A 141 12.86 1.03 5.67
N GLU A 142 12.25 2.07 5.11
CA GLU A 142 12.84 3.41 4.99
C GLU A 142 12.62 4.28 6.22
N ARG A 143 11.62 3.96 7.04
CA ARG A 143 11.13 4.79 8.16
C ARG A 143 10.69 6.18 7.73
N ILE A 144 10.16 6.25 6.51
CA ILE A 144 9.58 7.44 5.89
C ILE A 144 8.24 7.01 5.31
N VAL A 145 7.17 7.75 5.59
CA VAL A 145 5.81 7.42 5.14
C VAL A 145 5.26 8.45 4.15
N LYS A 146 4.41 8.00 3.22
CA LYS A 146 3.50 8.90 2.51
C LYS A 146 2.54 9.54 3.55
N PRO A 147 2.14 10.81 3.43
CA PRO A 147 2.37 11.72 2.29
C PRO A 147 3.61 12.61 2.42
N THR A 148 4.61 12.28 3.25
CA THR A 148 5.78 13.16 3.42
C THR A 148 6.52 13.35 2.09
N PRO A 149 6.95 14.59 1.74
CA PRO A 149 7.68 14.86 0.50
C PRO A 149 8.97 14.03 0.36
N ASP A 150 9.60 13.64 1.46
CA ASP A 150 10.85 12.88 1.45
C ASP A 150 10.64 11.46 0.87
N MET A 151 9.46 10.87 1.04
CA MET A 151 9.11 9.57 0.44
C MET A 151 9.11 9.64 -1.10
N TYR A 152 8.55 10.70 -1.67
CA TYR A 152 8.51 10.90 -3.12
C TYR A 152 9.87 11.30 -3.69
N ARG A 153 10.64 12.15 -2.98
CA ARG A 153 12.02 12.49 -3.35
C ARG A 153 12.92 11.25 -3.35
N LEU A 154 12.74 10.37 -2.38
CA LEU A 154 13.43 9.08 -2.33
C LEU A 154 13.09 8.23 -3.57
N ALA A 155 11.82 8.12 -3.96
CA ALA A 155 11.40 7.40 -5.15
C ALA A 155 12.00 8.01 -6.43
N ILE A 156 11.94 9.33 -6.58
CA ILE A 156 12.53 10.06 -7.70
C ILE A 156 14.02 9.72 -7.83
N SER A 157 14.76 9.83 -6.71
CA SER A 157 16.20 9.58 -6.69
C SER A 157 16.55 8.11 -6.93
N ARG A 158 15.90 7.19 -6.23
CA ARG A 158 16.22 5.74 -6.24
C ARG A 158 15.92 5.10 -7.59
N PHE A 159 14.80 5.46 -8.20
CA PHE A 159 14.37 4.88 -9.49
C PHE A 159 14.81 5.71 -10.70
N GLY A 160 15.47 6.85 -10.49
CA GLY A 160 15.89 7.75 -11.57
C GLY A 160 14.69 8.24 -12.37
N LEU A 161 13.68 8.77 -11.68
CA LEU A 161 12.45 9.22 -12.29
C LEU A 161 12.56 10.65 -12.79
N ASP A 162 11.90 10.92 -13.92
CA ASP A 162 11.51 12.26 -14.32
C ASP A 162 10.09 12.53 -13.80
N PRO A 163 9.87 13.44 -12.84
CA PRO A 163 8.56 13.67 -12.25
C PRO A 163 7.48 14.03 -13.27
N GLU A 164 7.81 14.81 -14.31
CA GLU A 164 6.86 15.22 -15.35
C GLU A 164 6.44 14.06 -16.28
N ARG A 165 7.22 12.97 -16.30
CA ARG A 165 6.97 11.76 -17.06
C ARG A 165 6.58 10.57 -16.19
N THR A 166 6.39 10.79 -14.89
CA THR A 166 6.01 9.78 -13.92
C THR A 166 4.55 9.95 -13.51
N ALA A 167 3.75 8.88 -13.62
CA ALA A 167 2.42 8.81 -13.04
C ALA A 167 2.48 8.13 -11.67
N PHE A 168 1.69 8.61 -10.72
CA PHE A 168 1.49 7.95 -9.42
C PHE A 168 0.00 7.70 -9.18
N PHE A 169 -0.36 6.49 -8.78
CA PHE A 169 -1.73 6.11 -8.44
C PHE A 169 -1.81 5.70 -6.97
N ASP A 170 -2.71 6.35 -6.24
CA ASP A 170 -2.95 6.11 -4.80
C ASP A 170 -4.43 6.38 -4.50
N ASP A 171 -5.03 5.64 -3.57
CA ASP A 171 -6.44 5.79 -3.19
C ASP A 171 -6.67 6.91 -2.17
N LYS A 172 -5.60 7.34 -1.45
CA LYS A 172 -5.64 8.38 -0.42
C LYS A 172 -5.35 9.77 -1.03
N PRO A 173 -6.29 10.74 -0.92
CA PRO A 173 -6.11 12.08 -1.49
C PRO A 173 -4.86 12.82 -0.98
N GLU A 174 -4.50 12.62 0.28
CA GLU A 174 -3.30 13.23 0.88
C GLU A 174 -2.01 12.71 0.23
N ASN A 175 -1.94 11.43 -0.13
CA ASN A 175 -0.79 10.85 -0.82
C ASN A 175 -0.67 11.40 -2.25
N VAL A 176 -1.81 11.53 -2.95
CA VAL A 176 -1.87 12.16 -4.28
C VAL A 176 -1.36 13.60 -4.22
N ALA A 177 -1.82 14.38 -3.24
CA ALA A 177 -1.37 15.76 -3.05
C ALA A 177 0.13 15.85 -2.71
N GLY A 178 0.62 14.93 -1.86
CA GLY A 178 2.04 14.84 -1.50
C GLY A 178 2.92 14.58 -2.73
N ALA A 179 2.56 13.62 -3.59
CA ALA A 179 3.27 13.31 -4.83
C ALA A 179 3.25 14.50 -5.81
N ALA A 180 2.09 15.12 -5.98
CA ALA A 180 1.93 16.29 -6.85
C ALA A 180 2.81 17.47 -6.39
N SER A 181 2.98 17.67 -5.07
CA SER A 181 3.88 18.71 -4.53
C SER A 181 5.36 18.51 -4.89
N CYS A 182 5.73 17.28 -5.27
CA CYS A 182 7.07 16.91 -5.75
C CYS A 182 7.18 16.89 -7.29
N GLY A 183 6.15 17.36 -8.01
CA GLY A 183 6.13 17.45 -9.47
C GLY A 183 5.68 16.18 -10.18
N ILE A 184 5.34 15.11 -9.47
CA ILE A 184 4.83 13.85 -10.02
C ILE A 184 3.38 14.06 -10.52
N ARG A 185 3.04 13.45 -11.65
CA ARG A 185 1.66 13.44 -12.17
C ARG A 185 0.81 12.46 -11.39
N ALA A 186 0.24 12.90 -10.27
CA ALA A 186 -0.47 12.06 -9.32
C ALA A 186 -1.97 12.01 -9.61
N PHE A 187 -2.56 10.81 -9.47
CA PHE A 187 -3.95 10.52 -9.78
C PHE A 187 -4.59 9.75 -8.61
N ALA A 188 -5.78 10.22 -8.20
CA ALA A 188 -6.59 9.43 -7.29
C ALA A 188 -7.07 8.16 -7.99
N PHE A 189 -6.73 7.01 -7.43
CA PHE A 189 -7.11 5.73 -7.99
C PHE A 189 -8.62 5.50 -7.88
N ARG A 190 -9.24 5.07 -8.98
CA ARG A 190 -10.67 4.78 -9.10
C ARG A 190 -10.95 3.48 -9.86
N GLY A 191 -9.96 2.56 -9.84
CA GLY A 191 -10.00 1.29 -10.55
C GLY A 191 -9.13 1.27 -11.80
N ALA A 192 -8.90 0.06 -12.32
CA ALA A 192 -7.98 -0.19 -13.43
C ALA A 192 -8.37 0.56 -14.73
N ASP A 193 -9.67 0.64 -15.04
CA ASP A 193 -10.14 1.33 -16.27
C ASP A 193 -9.84 2.82 -16.21
N ALA A 194 -10.11 3.47 -15.08
CA ALA A 194 -9.81 4.89 -14.89
C ALA A 194 -8.29 5.16 -14.92
N ALA A 195 -7.48 4.27 -14.35
CA ALA A 195 -6.02 4.36 -14.42
C ALA A 195 -5.53 4.20 -15.87
N ARG A 196 -6.08 3.25 -16.63
CA ARG A 196 -5.79 3.04 -18.05
C ARG A 196 -6.10 4.29 -18.88
N ASP A 197 -7.25 4.91 -18.65
CA ASP A 197 -7.65 6.11 -19.38
C ASP A 197 -6.75 7.32 -19.06
N ALA A 198 -6.36 7.50 -17.79
CA ALA A 198 -5.40 8.53 -17.40
C ALA A 198 -4.03 8.33 -18.08
N LEU A 199 -3.57 7.08 -18.16
CA LEU A 199 -2.31 6.72 -18.81
C LEU A 199 -2.34 6.94 -20.33
N ARG A 200 -3.46 6.59 -21.01
CA ARG A 200 -3.67 6.91 -22.44
C ARG A 200 -3.63 8.41 -22.69
N GLN A 201 -4.31 9.20 -21.86
CA GLN A 201 -4.27 10.67 -21.93
C GLN A 201 -2.85 11.19 -21.65
N GLY A 202 -2.07 10.46 -20.88
CA GLY A 202 -0.66 10.70 -20.61
C GLY A 202 0.28 10.26 -21.73
N GLY A 203 -0.23 9.75 -22.86
CA GLY A 203 0.56 9.37 -24.04
C GLY A 203 1.07 7.93 -24.03
N VAL A 204 0.58 7.06 -23.13
CA VAL A 204 0.92 5.63 -23.13
C VAL A 204 0.05 4.90 -24.16
N ALA A 205 0.66 4.06 -24.99
CA ALA A 205 -0.03 3.26 -26.00
C ALA A 205 -0.60 1.97 -25.38
N LEU A 206 -1.81 2.04 -24.82
CA LEU A 206 -2.54 0.95 -24.15
C LEU A 206 -3.79 0.53 -24.92
#